data_96fc1a3f2bf7ef26138129111c5dcaa1
#
_entry.id   96fc1a3f2bf7ef26138129111c5dcaa1
#
_cell.length_a   1.000
_cell.length_b   1.000
_cell.length_c   1.000
_cell.angle_alpha   90.00
_cell.angle_beta   90.00
_cell.angle_gamma   90.00
#
_symmetry.space_group_name_H-M   'P 1'
#
loop_
_entity.id
_entity.type
_entity.pdbx_description
1 polymer ?
#
loop_
_entity_poly.entity_id
_entity_poly.type
_entity_poly.pdbx_seq_one_letter_code
_entity_poly.pdbx_strand_id
1 'polypeptide(L)'
;MAGLFDIVLSKPLDPSDIAAGFADLIPAGLRVDVRRDLSEFPDEPGAIWALLGSTDDPAWPCILNVLVCRDECRLGPYPDLRVAAGLWERFGADALCGTYSFAGELDPHDPYWSLAHISGRWYLASTAGTRFMGPYTDGVREFQGDEAVKLVRPVVVPDTRHGEQGAAPDTGRR
;
A
#
# COMPACT_ATOMS: atom_id res chain seq x y z
N MET A 1 -0.80 17.28 3.02
CA MET A 1 0.36 16.65 3.75
C MET A 1 0.83 15.49 2.91
N ALA A 2 2.11 15.49 2.48
CA ALA A 2 2.68 14.39 1.74
C ALA A 2 2.53 13.10 2.56
N GLY A 3 2.05 12.03 1.93
CA GLY A 3 1.88 10.73 2.56
C GLY A 3 2.93 9.75 2.03
N LEU A 4 3.51 8.94 2.92
CA LEU A 4 4.39 7.84 2.55
C LEU A 4 3.70 6.53 2.92
N PHE A 5 3.67 5.58 2.01
CA PHE A 5 3.16 4.23 2.27
C PHE A 5 3.82 3.20 1.35
N ASP A 6 3.73 1.95 1.76
CA ASP A 6 4.27 0.82 1.02
C ASP A 6 3.17 -0.18 0.68
N ILE A 7 3.32 -0.83 -0.48
CA ILE A 7 2.44 -1.92 -0.92
C ILE A 7 3.32 -3.06 -1.45
N VAL A 8 3.07 -4.28 -0.99
CA VAL A 8 3.72 -5.48 -1.54
C VAL A 8 2.74 -6.17 -2.48
N LEU A 9 3.18 -6.55 -3.68
CA LEU A 9 2.31 -7.07 -4.73
C LEU A 9 2.64 -8.52 -5.08
N SER A 10 1.60 -9.31 -5.34
CA SER A 10 1.70 -10.72 -5.71
C SER A 10 2.11 -10.97 -7.16
N LYS A 11 2.25 -9.92 -7.95
CA LYS A 11 2.65 -10.01 -9.36
C LYS A 11 3.75 -9.02 -9.68
N PRO A 12 4.69 -9.38 -10.58
CA PRO A 12 5.59 -8.40 -11.17
C PRO A 12 4.78 -7.48 -12.09
N LEU A 13 4.83 -6.18 -11.82
CA LEU A 13 4.25 -5.14 -12.66
C LEU A 13 5.38 -4.24 -13.19
N ASP A 14 5.17 -3.66 -14.36
CA ASP A 14 6.10 -2.68 -14.91
C ASP A 14 5.79 -1.26 -14.41
N PRO A 15 6.76 -0.34 -14.41
CA PRO A 15 6.53 1.04 -14.03
C PRO A 15 5.37 1.71 -14.78
N SER A 16 5.18 1.37 -16.08
CA SER A 16 4.05 1.87 -16.88
C SER A 16 2.70 1.35 -16.41
N ASP A 17 2.62 0.10 -15.94
CA ASP A 17 1.39 -0.48 -15.38
C ASP A 17 1.03 0.21 -14.07
N ILE A 18 2.00 0.40 -13.19
CA ILE A 18 1.80 1.12 -11.93
C ILE A 18 1.34 2.56 -12.20
N ALA A 19 2.02 3.29 -13.11
CA ALA A 19 1.62 4.65 -13.46
C ALA A 19 0.19 4.72 -14.03
N ALA A 20 -0.20 3.75 -14.87
CA ALA A 20 -1.55 3.65 -15.39
C ALA A 20 -2.58 3.37 -14.28
N GLY A 21 -2.26 2.51 -13.30
CA GLY A 21 -3.09 2.26 -12.13
C GLY A 21 -3.33 3.50 -11.28
N PHE A 22 -2.29 4.31 -11.06
CA PHE A 22 -2.42 5.58 -10.36
C PHE A 22 -3.23 6.62 -11.16
N ALA A 23 -3.07 6.67 -12.48
CA ALA A 23 -3.78 7.63 -13.33
C ALA A 23 -5.31 7.45 -13.26
N ASP A 24 -5.80 6.26 -12.97
CA ASP A 24 -7.23 5.98 -12.79
C ASP A 24 -7.76 6.47 -11.40
N LEU A 25 -6.86 6.73 -10.45
CA LEU A 25 -7.21 7.04 -9.05
C LEU A 25 -7.06 8.51 -8.68
N ILE A 26 -6.33 9.27 -9.48
CA ILE A 26 -6.02 10.69 -9.23
C ILE A 26 -6.63 11.59 -10.30
N PRO A 27 -6.80 12.90 -10.03
CA PRO A 27 -7.29 13.85 -11.02
C PRO A 27 -6.44 13.87 -12.29
N ALA A 28 -7.09 14.01 -13.45
CA ALA A 28 -6.42 14.08 -14.74
C ALA A 28 -5.40 15.23 -14.79
N GLY A 29 -4.29 14.99 -15.48
CA GLY A 29 -3.21 15.98 -15.66
C GLY A 29 -2.17 16.01 -14.55
N LEU A 30 -2.34 15.26 -13.48
CA LEU A 30 -1.30 15.08 -12.47
C LEU A 30 -0.27 14.04 -12.94
N ARG A 31 1.03 14.38 -12.77
CA ARG A 31 2.13 13.52 -13.17
C ARG A 31 2.42 12.48 -12.08
N VAL A 32 2.53 11.22 -12.51
CA VAL A 32 2.98 10.08 -11.68
C VAL A 32 4.34 9.63 -12.21
N ASP A 33 5.34 9.65 -11.36
CA ASP A 33 6.69 9.20 -11.66
C ASP A 33 6.92 7.85 -11.00
N VAL A 34 7.01 6.77 -11.79
CA VAL A 34 7.32 5.42 -11.31
C VAL A 34 8.69 5.01 -11.84
N ARG A 35 9.59 4.63 -10.96
CA ARG A 35 10.97 4.26 -11.30
C ARG A 35 11.42 3.03 -10.51
N ARG A 36 12.49 2.41 -10.99
CA ARG A 36 13.17 1.29 -10.28
C ARG A 36 14.41 1.76 -9.52
N ASP A 37 14.92 2.94 -9.84
CA ASP A 37 16.09 3.55 -9.21
C ASP A 37 15.76 4.99 -8.81
N LEU A 38 16.22 5.40 -7.62
CA LEU A 38 16.03 6.76 -7.11
C LEU A 38 16.70 7.80 -8.00
N SER A 39 17.81 7.45 -8.65
CA SER A 39 18.55 8.36 -9.57
C SER A 39 17.79 8.68 -10.87
N GLU A 40 16.76 7.90 -11.19
CA GLU A 40 15.92 8.11 -12.37
C GLU A 40 14.79 9.12 -12.16
N PHE A 41 14.57 9.56 -10.91
CA PHE A 41 13.53 10.55 -10.65
C PHE A 41 13.95 11.93 -11.14
N PRO A 42 13.02 12.71 -11.72
CA PRO A 42 13.29 14.06 -12.15
C PRO A 42 13.54 14.99 -10.94
N ASP A 43 14.30 16.08 -11.17
CA ASP A 43 14.57 17.08 -10.12
C ASP A 43 13.30 17.73 -9.57
N GLU A 44 12.29 17.91 -10.42
CA GLU A 44 10.99 18.43 -10.02
C GLU A 44 10.01 17.30 -9.77
N PRO A 45 9.48 17.16 -8.54
CA PRO A 45 8.56 16.10 -8.21
C PRO A 45 7.23 16.21 -8.98
N GLY A 46 6.76 15.05 -9.46
CA GLY A 46 5.37 14.88 -9.89
C GLY A 46 4.40 14.99 -8.70
N ALA A 47 3.16 14.64 -8.92
CA ALA A 47 2.17 14.57 -7.87
C ALA A 47 2.36 13.33 -6.99
N ILE A 48 2.86 12.24 -7.60
CA ILE A 48 3.21 10.99 -6.93
C ILE A 48 4.58 10.54 -7.44
N TRP A 49 5.43 10.10 -6.52
CA TRP A 49 6.63 9.32 -6.80
C TRP A 49 6.44 7.91 -6.27
N ALA A 50 6.73 6.92 -7.09
CA ALA A 50 6.66 5.52 -6.71
C ALA A 50 7.94 4.79 -7.11
N LEU A 51 8.62 4.21 -6.12
CA LEU A 51 9.80 3.39 -6.32
C LEU A 51 9.38 1.92 -6.34
N LEU A 52 9.57 1.25 -7.46
CA LEU A 52 9.24 -0.14 -7.66
C LEU A 52 10.47 -1.01 -7.42
N GLY A 53 10.50 -1.71 -6.31
CA GLY A 53 11.51 -2.69 -5.93
C GLY A 53 11.09 -4.13 -6.20
N SER A 54 12.03 -5.05 -6.03
CA SER A 54 11.80 -6.49 -6.02
C SER A 54 12.01 -7.04 -4.62
N THR A 55 11.34 -8.14 -4.31
CA THR A 55 11.57 -8.93 -3.11
C THR A 55 12.14 -10.30 -3.48
N ASP A 56 12.65 -11.04 -2.50
CA ASP A 56 13.10 -12.42 -2.69
C ASP A 56 11.97 -13.45 -2.52
N ASP A 57 10.74 -13.00 -2.28
CA ASP A 57 9.58 -13.87 -2.12
C ASP A 57 8.88 -14.09 -3.48
N PRO A 58 8.85 -15.33 -4.01
CA PRO A 58 8.22 -15.59 -5.31
C PRO A 58 6.71 -15.40 -5.31
N ALA A 59 6.04 -15.46 -4.15
CA ALA A 59 4.60 -15.19 -4.04
C ALA A 59 4.29 -13.70 -3.97
N TRP A 60 5.27 -12.88 -3.56
CA TRP A 60 5.18 -11.44 -3.37
C TRP A 60 6.38 -10.71 -4.01
N PRO A 61 6.56 -10.81 -5.33
CA PRO A 61 7.82 -10.44 -5.98
C PRO A 61 8.11 -8.93 -6.05
N CYS A 62 7.13 -8.09 -5.77
CA CYS A 62 7.26 -6.64 -5.91
C CYS A 62 6.95 -5.88 -4.63
N ILE A 63 7.70 -4.83 -4.37
CA ILE A 63 7.38 -3.82 -3.36
C ILE A 63 7.30 -2.45 -4.02
N LEU A 64 6.30 -1.68 -3.66
CA LEU A 64 6.05 -0.33 -4.16
C LEU A 64 6.11 0.64 -2.99
N ASN A 65 7.13 1.49 -2.95
CA ASN A 65 7.24 2.58 -1.99
C ASN A 65 6.68 3.86 -2.64
N VAL A 66 5.65 4.45 -2.04
CA VAL A 66 4.90 5.56 -2.65
C VAL A 66 5.02 6.80 -1.80
N LEU A 67 5.44 7.90 -2.42
CA LEU A 67 5.41 9.24 -1.85
C LEU A 67 4.38 10.09 -2.58
N VAL A 68 3.34 10.51 -1.88
CA VAL A 68 2.35 11.47 -2.37
C VAL A 68 2.88 12.88 -2.12
N CYS A 69 3.28 13.58 -3.17
CA CYS A 69 3.91 14.90 -3.08
C CYS A 69 2.90 16.05 -3.05
N ARG A 70 1.65 15.82 -3.49
CA ARG A 70 0.61 16.86 -3.62
C ARG A 70 -0.71 16.40 -3.02
N ASP A 71 -1.34 17.27 -2.24
CA ASP A 71 -2.64 17.03 -1.62
C ASP A 71 -3.77 16.90 -2.65
N GLU A 72 -3.59 17.47 -3.85
CA GLU A 72 -4.54 17.39 -4.97
C GLU A 72 -4.78 15.97 -5.46
N CYS A 73 -3.89 15.00 -5.14
CA CYS A 73 -4.07 13.60 -5.52
C CYS A 73 -5.35 12.97 -4.95
N ARG A 74 -5.86 13.47 -3.81
CA ARG A 74 -7.13 13.07 -3.20
C ARG A 74 -7.29 11.55 -3.03
N LEU A 75 -6.22 10.87 -2.64
CA LEU A 75 -6.25 9.41 -2.42
C LEU A 75 -7.06 9.00 -1.17
N GLY A 76 -7.51 9.96 -0.38
CA GLY A 76 -8.32 9.72 0.82
C GLY A 76 -7.50 9.34 2.05
N PRO A 77 -8.18 8.91 3.13
CA PRO A 77 -7.53 8.63 4.42
C PRO A 77 -6.73 7.32 4.44
N TYR A 78 -6.96 6.43 3.47
CA TYR A 78 -6.32 5.12 3.35
C TYR A 78 -5.74 4.96 1.94
N PRO A 79 -4.70 5.71 1.58
CA PRO A 79 -4.21 5.79 0.21
C PRO A 79 -3.65 4.46 -0.32
N ASP A 80 -2.95 3.70 0.52
CA ASP A 80 -2.43 2.37 0.20
C ASP A 80 -3.54 1.38 -0.13
N LEU A 81 -4.64 1.37 0.64
CA LEU A 81 -5.78 0.48 0.37
C LEU A 81 -6.47 0.83 -0.94
N ARG A 82 -6.61 2.13 -1.22
CA ARG A 82 -7.21 2.59 -2.48
C ARG A 82 -6.37 2.20 -3.68
N VAL A 83 -5.05 2.37 -3.59
CA VAL A 83 -4.11 1.99 -4.65
C VAL A 83 -4.09 0.47 -4.83
N ALA A 84 -4.03 -0.30 -3.76
CA ALA A 84 -4.07 -1.76 -3.81
C ALA A 84 -5.34 -2.29 -4.49
N ALA A 85 -6.51 -1.76 -4.13
CA ALA A 85 -7.78 -2.13 -4.77
C ALA A 85 -7.79 -1.77 -6.28
N GLY A 86 -7.30 -0.59 -6.65
CA GLY A 86 -7.19 -0.18 -8.06
C GLY A 86 -6.24 -1.05 -8.88
N LEU A 87 -5.11 -1.41 -8.32
CA LEU A 87 -4.15 -2.33 -8.97
C LEU A 87 -4.75 -3.74 -9.14
N TRP A 88 -5.52 -4.20 -8.15
CA TRP A 88 -6.22 -5.47 -8.28
C TRP A 88 -7.32 -5.41 -9.37
N GLU A 89 -8.15 -4.38 -9.38
CA GLU A 89 -9.21 -4.22 -10.39
C GLU A 89 -8.66 -4.20 -11.81
N ARG A 90 -7.50 -3.58 -12.00
CA ARG A 90 -6.90 -3.43 -13.34
C ARG A 90 -6.04 -4.61 -13.76
N PHE A 91 -5.24 -5.15 -12.86
CA PHE A 91 -4.20 -6.15 -13.17
C PHE A 91 -4.41 -7.49 -12.47
N GLY A 92 -5.37 -7.60 -11.56
CA GLY A 92 -5.56 -8.79 -10.72
C GLY A 92 -4.37 -9.07 -9.80
N ALA A 93 -3.65 -8.02 -9.38
CA ALA A 93 -2.54 -8.13 -8.45
C ALA A 93 -3.07 -8.07 -7.00
N ASP A 94 -2.93 -9.16 -6.26
CA ASP A 94 -3.18 -9.13 -4.83
C ASP A 94 -2.12 -8.27 -4.13
N ALA A 95 -2.45 -7.71 -2.97
CA ALA A 95 -1.61 -6.73 -2.31
C ALA A 95 -1.57 -6.90 -0.79
N LEU A 96 -0.44 -6.49 -0.18
CA LEU A 96 -0.31 -6.30 1.27
C LEU A 96 -0.07 -4.82 1.53
N CYS A 97 -0.81 -4.28 2.49
CA CYS A 97 -0.80 -2.88 2.89
C CYS A 97 -0.55 -2.74 4.38
N GLY A 98 -0.35 -1.51 4.86
CA GLY A 98 -0.29 -1.20 6.28
C GLY A 98 -1.57 -1.54 7.02
N THR A 99 -1.53 -1.55 8.34
CA THR A 99 -2.71 -1.77 9.20
C THR A 99 -3.28 -0.46 9.71
N TYR A 100 -4.58 -0.50 10.04
CA TYR A 100 -5.33 0.65 10.55
C TYR A 100 -6.21 0.23 11.72
N SER A 101 -6.63 1.20 12.52
CA SER A 101 -7.42 0.96 13.74
C SER A 101 -8.74 0.20 13.50
N PHE A 102 -9.34 0.33 12.32
CA PHE A 102 -10.56 -0.42 11.96
C PHE A 102 -10.30 -1.93 11.79
N ALA A 103 -9.06 -2.36 11.65
CA ALA A 103 -8.71 -3.77 11.61
C ALA A 103 -8.95 -4.49 12.95
N GLY A 104 -9.21 -3.74 14.02
CA GLY A 104 -9.48 -4.23 15.37
C GLY A 104 -8.22 -4.40 16.21
N GLU A 105 -8.36 -5.06 17.34
CA GLU A 105 -7.23 -5.34 18.22
C GLU A 105 -6.25 -6.30 17.54
N LEU A 106 -4.97 -5.91 17.53
CA LEU A 106 -3.87 -6.68 16.99
C LEU A 106 -3.11 -7.33 18.16
N ASP A 107 -2.55 -8.51 17.92
CA ASP A 107 -1.65 -9.13 18.87
C ASP A 107 -0.40 -8.25 19.04
N PRO A 108 -0.14 -7.68 20.23
CA PRO A 108 1.03 -6.83 20.45
C PRO A 108 2.36 -7.59 20.37
N HIS A 109 2.31 -8.93 20.40
CA HIS A 109 3.48 -9.79 20.27
C HIS A 109 3.81 -10.14 18.82
N ASP A 110 2.92 -9.84 17.87
CA ASP A 110 3.17 -9.97 16.44
C ASP A 110 3.23 -8.58 15.79
N PRO A 111 4.42 -8.02 15.55
CA PRO A 111 4.58 -6.70 14.93
C PRO A 111 4.32 -6.72 13.40
N TYR A 112 4.14 -7.89 12.82
CA TYR A 112 4.10 -8.08 11.36
C TYR A 112 2.66 -8.16 10.82
N TRP A 113 1.78 -7.32 11.34
CA TRP A 113 0.42 -7.23 10.83
C TRP A 113 0.33 -6.46 9.52
N SER A 114 -0.48 -6.94 8.60
CA SER A 114 -0.80 -6.30 7.32
C SER A 114 -2.28 -6.46 6.99
N LEU A 115 -2.80 -5.58 6.15
CA LEU A 115 -4.07 -5.79 5.48
C LEU A 115 -3.78 -6.39 4.10
N ALA A 116 -4.30 -7.59 3.86
CA ALA A 116 -4.16 -8.30 2.60
C ALA A 116 -5.40 -8.14 1.74
N HIS A 117 -5.24 -7.65 0.51
CA HIS A 117 -6.27 -7.64 -0.52
C HIS A 117 -6.08 -8.84 -1.43
N ILE A 118 -6.89 -9.88 -1.24
CA ILE A 118 -6.77 -11.16 -1.96
C ILE A 118 -8.06 -11.43 -2.71
N SER A 119 -7.95 -11.58 -4.03
CA SER A 119 -9.10 -11.89 -4.90
C SER A 119 -10.32 -10.99 -4.66
N GLY A 120 -10.08 -9.69 -4.49
CA GLY A 120 -11.11 -8.68 -4.27
C GLY A 120 -11.67 -8.60 -2.85
N ARG A 121 -11.05 -9.23 -1.87
CA ARG A 121 -11.49 -9.24 -0.47
C ARG A 121 -10.35 -8.83 0.45
N TRP A 122 -10.70 -8.17 1.55
CA TRP A 122 -9.73 -7.75 2.55
C TRP A 122 -9.66 -8.73 3.72
N TYR A 123 -8.43 -8.96 4.18
CA TYR A 123 -8.13 -9.82 5.32
C TYR A 123 -7.11 -9.13 6.23
N LEU A 124 -7.21 -9.37 7.53
CA LEU A 124 -6.08 -9.19 8.42
C LEU A 124 -5.13 -10.36 8.20
N ALA A 125 -3.85 -10.06 8.03
CA ALA A 125 -2.82 -11.04 7.74
C ALA A 125 -1.60 -10.83 8.63
N SER A 126 -0.89 -11.90 8.94
CA SER A 126 0.46 -11.85 9.52
C SER A 126 1.48 -12.15 8.44
N THR A 127 2.52 -11.33 8.39
CA THR A 127 3.67 -11.45 7.48
C THR A 127 4.91 -11.95 8.19
N ALA A 128 4.79 -12.39 9.45
CA ALA A 128 5.88 -12.96 10.21
C ALA A 128 6.47 -14.19 9.50
N GLY A 129 7.79 -14.25 9.44
CA GLY A 129 8.52 -15.36 8.82
C GLY A 129 8.53 -15.37 7.30
N THR A 130 7.98 -14.37 6.62
CA THR A 130 8.00 -14.25 5.15
C THR A 130 9.32 -13.68 4.65
N ARG A 131 9.67 -13.98 3.39
CA ARG A 131 10.93 -13.53 2.77
C ARG A 131 10.96 -12.05 2.41
N PHE A 132 9.82 -11.44 2.15
CA PHE A 132 9.78 -10.03 1.73
C PHE A 132 9.96 -9.03 2.89
N MET A 133 9.82 -9.49 4.13
CA MET A 133 10.26 -8.73 5.31
C MET A 133 11.79 -8.81 5.35
N GLY A 134 12.45 -7.98 4.54
CA GLY A 134 13.91 -7.96 4.38
C GLY A 134 14.68 -7.89 5.69
N PRO A 135 16.02 -8.07 5.69
CA PRO A 135 16.80 -8.11 6.91
C PRO A 135 16.62 -6.79 7.66
N TYR A 136 16.09 -6.86 8.86
CA TYR A 136 16.16 -5.75 9.80
C TYR A 136 17.63 -5.35 9.95
N THR A 137 17.94 -4.09 9.78
CA THR A 137 19.30 -3.55 9.72
C THR A 137 20.09 -3.59 11.03
N ASP A 138 19.51 -4.10 12.10
CA ASP A 138 20.15 -4.26 13.42
C ASP A 138 20.78 -5.63 13.67
N GLY A 139 20.97 -6.43 12.62
CA GLY A 139 21.80 -7.64 12.68
C GLY A 139 21.09 -8.90 13.17
N VAL A 140 19.82 -8.84 13.49
CA VAL A 140 19.05 -10.03 13.89
C VAL A 140 18.45 -10.66 12.63
N ARG A 141 19.17 -11.62 12.04
CA ARG A 141 18.76 -12.41 10.87
C ARG A 141 17.67 -13.46 11.16
N GLU A 142 17.05 -13.43 12.32
CA GLU A 142 16.24 -14.55 12.82
C GLU A 142 14.85 -14.67 12.20
N PHE A 143 14.44 -13.75 11.29
CA PHE A 143 13.07 -13.73 10.77
C PHE A 143 12.94 -13.93 9.25
N GLN A 144 14.00 -14.29 8.55
CA GLN A 144 13.90 -14.74 7.17
C GLN A 144 13.46 -16.21 7.16
N GLY A 145 12.16 -16.43 7.18
CA GLY A 145 11.55 -17.75 7.01
C GLY A 145 11.05 -17.94 5.58
N ASP A 146 10.72 -19.18 5.26
CA ASP A 146 10.01 -19.55 4.03
C ASP A 146 8.50 -19.62 4.27
N GLU A 147 7.99 -18.92 5.28
CA GLU A 147 6.58 -18.95 5.63
C GLU A 147 5.76 -18.14 4.64
N ALA A 148 4.60 -18.67 4.30
CA ALA A 148 3.61 -17.94 3.52
C ALA A 148 2.89 -16.90 4.40
N VAL A 149 2.36 -15.85 3.76
CA VAL A 149 1.45 -14.90 4.41
C VAL A 149 0.27 -15.66 5.01
N LYS A 150 0.01 -15.44 6.29
CA LYS A 150 -1.06 -16.08 7.05
C LYS A 150 -2.31 -15.19 7.07
N LEU A 151 -3.37 -15.58 6.36
CA LEU A 151 -4.66 -14.89 6.48
C LEU A 151 -5.32 -15.27 7.80
N VAL A 152 -5.63 -14.27 8.64
CA VAL A 152 -6.15 -14.50 9.99
C VAL A 152 -7.68 -14.43 10.02
N ARG A 153 -8.26 -13.36 9.44
CA ARG A 153 -9.70 -13.18 9.36
C ARG A 153 -10.07 -12.15 8.29
N PRO A 154 -11.29 -12.21 7.73
CA PRO A 154 -11.78 -11.15 6.85
C PRO A 154 -11.94 -9.83 7.63
N VAL A 155 -11.75 -8.72 6.92
CA VAL A 155 -11.90 -7.35 7.45
C VAL A 155 -12.81 -6.56 6.53
N VAL A 156 -13.70 -5.77 7.11
CA VAL A 156 -14.48 -4.77 6.38
C VAL A 156 -13.67 -3.48 6.40
N VAL A 157 -13.17 -3.06 5.24
CA VAL A 157 -12.51 -1.77 5.10
C VAL A 157 -13.52 -0.67 4.80
N PRO A 158 -13.30 0.56 5.26
CA PRO A 158 -14.10 1.71 4.86
C PRO A 158 -14.10 1.87 3.34
N ASP A 159 -15.20 2.41 2.78
CA ASP A 159 -15.25 2.67 1.33
C ASP A 159 -14.15 3.67 0.95
N THR A 160 -13.15 3.16 0.22
CA THR A 160 -12.01 3.95 -0.24
C THR A 160 -12.33 4.79 -1.49
N ARG A 161 -13.50 4.58 -2.13
CA ARG A 161 -13.88 5.22 -3.40
C ARG A 161 -14.44 6.62 -3.20
N HIS A 162 -15.04 6.89 -2.05
CA HIS A 162 -15.62 8.18 -1.72
C HIS A 162 -14.82 8.79 -0.58
N GLY A 163 -13.96 9.75 -0.90
CA GLY A 163 -13.42 10.65 0.11
C GLY A 163 -14.59 11.44 0.68
N GLU A 164 -15.24 10.93 1.73
CA GLU A 164 -16.20 11.73 2.46
C GLU A 164 -15.48 12.98 2.95
N GLN A 165 -15.95 14.14 2.46
CA GLN A 165 -15.79 15.38 3.16
C GLN A 165 -16.46 15.17 4.52
N GLY A 166 -15.66 14.87 5.54
CA GLY A 166 -16.14 14.76 6.90
C GLY A 166 -16.90 16.04 7.24
N ALA A 167 -18.21 15.94 7.34
CA ALA A 167 -19.02 16.96 7.97
C ALA A 167 -18.46 17.16 9.37
N ALA A 168 -17.85 18.31 9.60
CA ALA A 168 -17.46 18.74 10.93
C ALA A 168 -18.71 18.63 11.82
N PRO A 169 -18.61 18.05 13.04
CA PRO A 169 -19.73 18.04 13.95
C PRO A 169 -20.10 19.48 14.24
N ASP A 170 -21.33 19.84 13.92
CA ASP A 170 -21.95 21.11 14.27
C ASP A 170 -21.93 21.25 15.81
N THR A 171 -20.95 21.95 16.33
CA THR A 171 -20.93 22.36 17.73
C THR A 171 -21.97 23.48 17.91
N GLY A 172 -23.24 23.08 17.93
CA GLY A 172 -24.33 23.97 18.32
C GLY A 172 -24.06 24.55 19.70
N ARG A 173 -23.63 25.81 19.73
CA ARG A 173 -23.67 26.62 20.92
C ARG A 173 -25.15 26.83 21.29
N ARG A 174 -25.49 26.43 22.49
CA ARG A 174 -26.53 27.04 23.30
C ARG A 174 -25.93 27.46 24.65
#